data_2b07e2981fd891b8cce4c402b252f66e
#
_entry.id   2b07e2981fd891b8cce4c402b252f66e
#
_cell.length_a   1.000
_cell.length_b   1.000
_cell.length_c   1.000
_cell.angle_alpha   90.00
_cell.angle_beta   90.00
_cell.angle_gamma   90.00
#
_symmetry.space_group_name_H-M   'P 1'
#
loop_
_entity.id
_entity.type
_entity.pdbx_description
1 polymer ?
#
loop_
_entity_poly.entity_id
_entity_poly.type
_entity_poly.pdbx_seq_one_letter_code
_entity_poly.pdbx_strand_id
1 'polypeptide(L)'
;MLFQLNFKSGKPVYLQVVDQVKAAAGSGALQPGEPLPSIRPLAEQLRVNRNTIAKAYAELESQGVIETMAGKGCFVSANNSPFKKQVRLRLLTDEIDAAVIQAHHLQVGRKEFLQLTEERFDLLEEKRAQAATS
;
A
#
# COMPACT_ATOMS: atom_id res chain seq x y z
N MET A 1 0.31 7.82 11.51
CA MET A 1 0.12 6.42 11.08
C MET A 1 0.77 5.49 12.08
N LEU A 2 0.11 4.43 12.46
CA LEU A 2 0.60 3.48 13.44
C LEU A 2 1.00 2.19 12.74
N PHE A 3 2.28 1.83 12.83
CA PHE A 3 2.79 0.59 12.24
C PHE A 3 2.80 -0.54 13.26
N GLN A 4 2.41 -1.72 12.82
CA GLN A 4 2.48 -2.93 13.62
C GLN A 4 3.38 -3.93 12.92
N LEU A 5 4.61 -4.08 13.42
CA LEU A 5 5.60 -4.97 12.85
C LEU A 5 5.63 -6.31 13.58
N ASN A 6 5.78 -7.38 12.82
CA ASN A 6 5.96 -8.72 13.36
C ASN A 6 7.33 -9.26 12.93
N PHE A 7 8.28 -9.21 13.86
CA PHE A 7 9.66 -9.66 13.60
C PHE A 7 9.78 -11.18 13.49
N LYS A 8 8.76 -11.91 13.93
CA LYS A 8 8.72 -13.38 13.85
C LYS A 8 8.07 -13.87 12.57
N SER A 9 7.45 -12.98 11.81
CA SER A 9 6.89 -13.31 10.50
C SER A 9 8.04 -13.63 9.53
N GLY A 10 7.80 -14.54 8.60
CA GLY A 10 8.75 -14.79 7.52
C GLY A 10 8.86 -13.65 6.52
N LYS A 11 8.00 -12.65 6.61
CA LYS A 11 8.00 -11.51 5.69
C LYS A 11 9.00 -10.46 6.14
N PRO A 12 9.90 -10.00 5.26
CA PRO A 12 10.86 -8.95 5.60
C PRO A 12 10.16 -7.70 6.16
N VAL A 13 10.79 -7.06 7.15
CA VAL A 13 10.21 -5.90 7.83
C VAL A 13 9.91 -4.77 6.86
N TYR A 14 10.81 -4.49 5.89
CA TYR A 14 10.57 -3.40 4.94
C TYR A 14 9.30 -3.64 4.12
N LEU A 15 8.98 -4.89 3.77
CA LEU A 15 7.75 -5.22 3.05
C LEU A 15 6.52 -5.05 3.93
N GLN A 16 6.63 -5.30 5.23
CA GLN A 16 5.53 -5.03 6.16
C GLN A 16 5.20 -3.53 6.19
N VAL A 17 6.22 -2.68 6.18
CA VAL A 17 6.04 -1.22 6.11
C VAL A 17 5.38 -0.84 4.79
N VAL A 18 5.88 -1.37 3.67
CA VAL A 18 5.30 -1.13 2.35
C VAL A 18 3.82 -1.48 2.32
N ASP A 19 3.48 -2.69 2.78
CA ASP A 19 2.10 -3.16 2.77
C ASP A 19 1.18 -2.28 3.62
N GLN A 20 1.64 -1.84 4.78
CA GLN A 20 0.83 -1.02 5.67
C GLN A 20 0.59 0.38 5.12
N VAL A 21 1.59 0.98 4.48
CA VAL A 21 1.41 2.28 3.81
C VAL A 21 0.44 2.14 2.64
N LYS A 22 0.60 1.09 1.83
CA LYS A 22 -0.31 0.84 0.70
C LYS A 22 -1.75 0.63 1.18
N ALA A 23 -1.94 -0.14 2.23
CA ALA A 23 -3.26 -0.38 2.79
C ALA A 23 -3.88 0.90 3.33
N ALA A 24 -3.10 1.73 4.03
CA ALA A 24 -3.58 3.01 4.55
C ALA A 24 -3.95 3.99 3.44
N ALA A 25 -3.15 4.05 2.39
CA ALA A 25 -3.45 4.88 1.22
C ALA A 25 -4.71 4.37 0.50
N GLY A 26 -4.83 3.06 0.37
CA GLY A 26 -5.98 2.44 -0.30
C GLY A 26 -7.29 2.59 0.46
N SER A 27 -7.24 2.56 1.79
CA SER A 27 -8.43 2.69 2.63
C SER A 27 -8.83 4.14 2.91
N GLY A 28 -8.00 5.11 2.53
CA GLY A 28 -8.23 6.52 2.83
C GLY A 28 -7.73 6.96 4.19
N ALA A 29 -7.12 6.08 4.97
CA ALA A 29 -6.49 6.46 6.25
C ALA A 29 -5.34 7.44 6.03
N LEU A 30 -4.65 7.32 4.89
CA LEU A 30 -3.70 8.31 4.40
C LEU A 30 -4.27 8.94 3.14
N GLN A 31 -4.43 10.26 3.16
CA GLN A 31 -4.99 11.01 2.05
C GLN A 31 -3.90 11.43 1.04
N PRO A 32 -4.25 11.62 -0.23
CA PRO A 32 -3.29 12.17 -1.20
C PRO A 32 -2.71 13.49 -0.71
N GLY A 33 -1.39 13.63 -0.82
CA GLY A 33 -0.69 14.83 -0.36
C GLY A 33 -0.32 14.84 1.11
N GLU A 34 -0.80 13.87 1.89
CA GLU A 34 -0.49 13.80 3.31
C GLU A 34 0.98 13.41 3.52
N PRO A 35 1.67 14.08 4.46
CA PRO A 35 3.08 13.77 4.71
C PRO A 35 3.24 12.44 5.44
N LEU A 36 4.32 11.74 5.12
CA LEU A 36 4.75 10.55 5.83
C LEU A 36 5.83 10.92 6.85
N PRO A 37 5.98 10.12 7.93
CA PRO A 37 7.07 10.36 8.87
C PRO A 37 8.42 10.32 8.18
N SER A 38 9.36 11.14 8.65
CA SER A 38 10.74 11.11 8.17
C SER A 38 11.41 9.79 8.53
N ILE A 39 12.38 9.38 7.74
CA ILE A 39 13.02 8.06 7.88
C ILE A 39 13.64 7.86 9.28
N ARG A 40 14.46 8.82 9.73
CA ARG A 40 15.17 8.67 11.00
C ARG A 40 14.22 8.54 12.21
N PRO A 41 13.27 9.46 12.42
CA PRO A 41 12.36 9.33 13.56
C PRO A 41 11.52 8.06 13.49
N LEU A 42 11.07 7.66 12.30
CA LEU A 42 10.27 6.45 12.16
C LEU A 42 11.09 5.20 12.49
N ALA A 43 12.34 5.14 12.01
CA ALA A 43 13.23 4.01 12.32
C ALA A 43 13.48 3.90 13.82
N GLU A 44 13.69 5.03 14.51
CA GLU A 44 13.87 5.07 15.96
C GLU A 44 12.60 4.60 16.68
N GLN A 45 11.45 5.08 16.26
CA GLN A 45 10.16 4.71 16.84
C GLN A 45 9.89 3.21 16.71
N LEU A 46 10.19 2.65 15.56
CA LEU A 46 9.94 1.23 15.28
C LEU A 46 11.08 0.32 15.70
N ARG A 47 12.20 0.91 16.14
CA ARG A 47 13.41 0.17 16.56
C ARG A 47 13.96 -0.71 15.43
N VAL A 48 14.04 -0.15 14.24
CA VAL A 48 14.61 -0.80 13.08
C VAL A 48 15.72 0.06 12.49
N ASN A 49 16.52 -0.54 11.61
CA ASN A 49 17.57 0.15 10.91
C ASN A 49 16.97 1.20 9.99
N ARG A 50 17.60 2.38 9.88
CA ARG A 50 17.18 3.42 8.95
C ARG A 50 17.16 2.91 7.50
N ASN A 51 18.08 2.03 7.15
CA ASN A 51 18.12 1.44 5.80
C ASN A 51 16.85 0.62 5.50
N THR A 52 16.26 0.01 6.51
CA THR A 52 15.00 -0.73 6.38
C THR A 52 13.87 0.21 5.97
N ILE A 53 13.75 1.36 6.63
CA ILE A 53 12.74 2.36 6.29
C ILE A 53 13.04 2.99 4.93
N ALA A 54 14.31 3.31 4.66
CA ALA A 54 14.71 3.88 3.37
C ALA A 54 14.36 2.93 2.23
N LYS A 55 14.59 1.63 2.40
CA LYS A 55 14.24 0.61 1.41
C LYS A 55 12.73 0.53 1.18
N ALA A 56 11.95 0.58 2.26
CA ALA A 56 10.49 0.59 2.17
C ALA A 56 10.00 1.81 1.40
N TYR A 57 10.52 3.00 1.71
CA TYR A 57 10.11 4.25 1.05
C TYR A 57 10.55 4.26 -0.41
N ALA A 58 11.73 3.74 -0.74
CA ALA A 58 12.18 3.63 -2.12
C ALA A 58 11.24 2.72 -2.92
N GLU A 59 10.80 1.61 -2.33
CA GLU A 59 9.86 0.70 -2.97
C GLU A 59 8.49 1.37 -3.19
N LEU A 60 7.98 2.07 -2.19
CA LEU A 60 6.72 2.81 -2.29
C LEU A 60 6.80 3.89 -3.36
N GLU A 61 7.93 4.59 -3.44
CA GLU A 61 8.14 5.62 -4.46
C GLU A 61 8.18 5.00 -5.86
N SER A 62 8.88 3.88 -6.02
CA SER A 62 8.95 3.19 -7.31
C SER A 62 7.58 2.70 -7.76
N GLN A 63 6.68 2.36 -6.84
CA GLN A 63 5.32 1.96 -7.13
C GLN A 63 4.36 3.14 -7.32
N GLY A 64 4.84 4.36 -7.13
CA GLY A 64 4.02 5.56 -7.29
C GLY A 64 3.05 5.81 -6.13
N VAL A 65 3.22 5.11 -5.01
CA VAL A 65 2.37 5.29 -3.82
C VAL A 65 2.73 6.58 -3.08
N ILE A 66 4.02 6.90 -3.04
CA ILE A 66 4.53 8.12 -2.40
C ILE A 66 5.41 8.91 -3.36
N GLU A 67 5.58 10.19 -3.05
CA GLU A 67 6.46 11.10 -3.78
C GLU A 67 7.40 11.78 -2.80
N THR A 68 8.67 11.91 -3.20
CA THR A 68 9.65 12.67 -2.44
C THR A 68 9.73 14.08 -3.01
N MET A 69 9.58 15.07 -2.14
CA MET A 69 9.78 16.47 -2.52
C MET A 69 11.06 16.97 -1.85
N ALA A 70 12.02 17.41 -2.66
CA ALA A 70 13.33 17.85 -2.18
C ALA A 70 13.18 18.93 -1.10
N GLY A 71 13.81 18.69 0.06
CA GLY A 71 13.77 19.62 1.18
C GLY A 71 12.47 19.62 1.99
N LYS A 72 11.45 18.86 1.57
CA LYS A 72 10.15 18.85 2.25
C LYS A 72 9.75 17.48 2.79
N GLY A 73 10.34 16.38 2.28
CA GLY A 73 10.07 15.02 2.75
C GLY A 73 9.26 14.19 1.78
N CYS A 74 8.63 13.15 2.31
CA CYS A 74 7.83 12.21 1.52
C CYS A 74 6.35 12.43 1.78
N PHE A 75 5.57 12.33 0.72
CA PHE A 75 4.12 12.58 0.76
C PHE A 75 3.38 11.47 0.01
N VAL A 76 2.16 11.19 0.42
CA VAL A 76 1.28 10.29 -0.33
C VAL A 76 1.04 10.90 -1.71
N SER A 77 1.23 10.12 -2.76
CA SER A 77 1.14 10.60 -4.13
C SER A 77 -0.26 11.11 -4.46
N ALA A 78 -0.33 12.29 -5.07
CA ALA A 78 -1.59 12.85 -5.58
C ALA A 78 -2.02 12.19 -6.90
N ASN A 79 -1.07 11.77 -7.68
CA ASN A 79 -1.13 10.74 -8.68
C ASN A 79 -2.12 10.90 -9.84
N ASN A 80 -1.80 11.76 -10.78
CA ASN A 80 -2.59 11.91 -12.01
C ASN A 80 -1.75 11.82 -13.29
N SER A 81 -0.50 11.36 -13.21
CA SER A 81 0.35 11.20 -14.38
C SER A 81 -0.07 9.96 -15.18
N PRO A 82 -0.28 10.05 -16.52
CA PRO A 82 -0.57 8.87 -17.34
C PRO A 82 0.52 7.79 -17.25
N PHE A 83 1.77 8.20 -17.14
CA PHE A 83 2.89 7.27 -16.98
C PHE A 83 2.77 6.48 -15.67
N LYS A 84 2.48 7.18 -14.55
CA LYS A 84 2.25 6.53 -13.26
C LYS A 84 1.03 5.63 -13.30
N LYS A 85 0.00 6.01 -14.05
CA LYS A 85 -1.19 5.20 -14.23
C LYS A 85 -0.87 3.86 -14.89
N GLN A 86 -0.04 3.87 -15.94
CA GLN A 86 0.36 2.62 -16.62
C GLN A 86 1.12 1.69 -15.68
N VAL A 87 2.05 2.24 -14.88
CA VAL A 87 2.80 1.47 -13.90
C VAL A 87 1.86 0.87 -12.85
N ARG A 88 0.92 1.67 -12.36
CA ARG A 88 -0.05 1.20 -11.36
C ARG A 88 -0.93 0.07 -11.91
N LEU A 89 -1.39 0.21 -13.15
CA LEU A 89 -2.22 -0.82 -13.77
C LEU A 89 -1.45 -2.13 -13.97
N ARG A 90 -0.16 -2.04 -14.32
CA ARG A 90 0.69 -3.23 -14.45
C ARG A 90 0.87 -3.93 -13.10
N LEU A 91 1.16 -3.17 -12.06
CA LEU A 91 1.32 -3.73 -10.72
C LEU A 91 0.03 -4.41 -10.25
N LEU A 92 -1.11 -3.77 -10.49
CA LEU A 92 -2.40 -4.34 -10.12
C LEU A 92 -2.71 -5.59 -10.96
N THR A 93 -2.37 -5.58 -12.23
CA THR A 93 -2.57 -6.74 -13.11
C THR A 93 -1.80 -7.95 -12.56
N ASP A 94 -0.57 -7.76 -12.12
CA ASP A 94 0.24 -8.83 -11.56
C ASP A 94 -0.41 -9.42 -10.29
N GLU A 95 -0.97 -8.56 -9.44
CA GLU A 95 -1.68 -9.01 -8.24
C GLU A 95 -2.97 -9.75 -8.58
N ILE A 96 -3.70 -9.28 -9.59
CA ILE A 96 -4.91 -9.95 -10.06
C ILE A 96 -4.58 -11.33 -10.62
N ASP A 97 -3.52 -11.41 -11.44
CA ASP A 97 -3.08 -12.69 -12.01
C ASP A 97 -2.75 -13.69 -10.90
N ALA A 98 -2.04 -13.25 -9.87
CA ALA A 98 -1.72 -14.08 -8.72
C ALA A 98 -2.99 -14.56 -8.00
N ALA A 99 -3.96 -13.65 -7.82
CA ALA A 99 -5.23 -13.99 -7.18
C ALA A 99 -6.05 -14.97 -8.02
N VAL A 100 -6.05 -14.81 -9.34
CA VAL A 100 -6.76 -15.74 -10.25
C VAL A 100 -6.15 -17.13 -10.19
N ILE A 101 -4.82 -17.23 -10.17
CA ILE A 101 -4.13 -18.50 -10.01
C ILE A 101 -4.50 -19.15 -8.66
N GLN A 102 -4.53 -18.36 -7.60
CA GLN A 102 -4.91 -18.85 -6.28
C GLN A 102 -6.36 -19.31 -6.24
N ALA A 103 -7.26 -18.59 -6.92
CA ALA A 103 -8.66 -19.00 -7.04
C ALA A 103 -8.78 -20.38 -7.68
N HIS A 104 -7.96 -20.64 -8.71
CA HIS A 104 -7.94 -21.96 -9.35
C HIS A 104 -7.52 -23.04 -8.36
N HIS A 105 -6.46 -22.80 -7.58
CA HIS A 105 -6.00 -23.76 -6.57
C HIS A 105 -7.05 -24.00 -5.47
N LEU A 106 -7.80 -22.98 -5.13
CA LEU A 106 -8.84 -23.06 -4.08
C LEU A 106 -10.19 -23.51 -4.63
N GLN A 107 -10.26 -23.86 -5.92
CA GLN A 107 -11.48 -24.31 -6.58
C GLN A 107 -12.60 -23.27 -6.55
N VAL A 108 -12.23 -21.99 -6.62
CA VAL A 108 -13.17 -20.88 -6.72
C VAL A 108 -13.31 -20.52 -8.20
N GLY A 109 -14.54 -20.65 -8.73
CA GLY A 109 -14.82 -20.37 -10.13
C GLY A 109 -14.89 -18.89 -10.43
N ARG A 110 -14.91 -18.56 -11.73
CA ARG A 110 -14.92 -17.19 -12.21
C ARG A 110 -16.06 -16.36 -11.62
N LYS A 111 -17.28 -16.87 -11.64
CA LYS A 111 -18.45 -16.14 -11.16
C LYS A 111 -18.33 -15.80 -9.69
N GLU A 112 -17.95 -16.79 -8.89
CA GLU A 112 -17.76 -16.61 -7.45
C GLU A 112 -16.61 -15.65 -7.15
N PHE A 113 -15.51 -15.77 -7.91
CA PHE A 113 -14.36 -14.86 -7.77
C PHE A 113 -14.75 -13.42 -8.05
N LEU A 114 -15.47 -13.16 -9.13
CA LEU A 114 -15.90 -11.81 -9.48
C LEU A 114 -16.88 -11.25 -8.46
N GLN A 115 -17.79 -12.08 -7.96
CA GLN A 115 -18.72 -11.69 -6.91
C GLN A 115 -17.98 -11.31 -5.63
N LEU A 116 -17.00 -12.11 -5.23
CA LEU A 116 -16.18 -11.84 -4.05
C LEU A 116 -15.40 -10.53 -4.21
N THR A 117 -14.85 -10.29 -5.39
CA THR A 117 -14.14 -9.05 -5.68
C THR A 117 -15.06 -7.83 -5.52
N GLU A 118 -16.26 -7.91 -6.05
CA GLU A 118 -17.24 -6.83 -5.95
C GLU A 118 -17.62 -6.54 -4.50
N GLU A 119 -17.85 -7.60 -3.72
CA GLU A 119 -18.13 -7.45 -2.29
C GLU A 119 -16.99 -6.77 -1.55
N ARG A 120 -15.74 -7.10 -1.91
CA ARG A 120 -14.58 -6.46 -1.30
C ARG A 120 -14.48 -4.98 -1.66
N PHE A 121 -14.80 -4.62 -2.91
CA PHE A 121 -14.87 -3.22 -3.32
C PHE A 121 -15.89 -2.44 -2.48
N ASP A 122 -17.09 -2.97 -2.35
CA ASP A 122 -18.15 -2.31 -1.59
C ASP A 122 -17.73 -2.09 -0.15
N LEU A 123 -17.16 -3.10 0.48
CA LEU A 123 -16.72 -3.03 1.88
C LEU A 123 -15.62 -1.99 2.08
N LEU A 124 -14.64 -1.96 1.18
CA LEU A 124 -13.49 -1.05 1.29
C LEU A 124 -13.89 0.39 0.94
N GLU A 125 -14.81 0.58 0.00
CA GLU A 125 -15.34 1.91 -0.33
C GLU A 125 -16.13 2.47 0.86
N GLU A 126 -16.90 1.63 1.56
CA GLU A 126 -17.60 2.03 2.77
C GLU A 126 -16.64 2.48 3.86
N LYS A 127 -15.55 1.71 4.08
CA LYS A 127 -14.51 2.10 5.05
C LYS A 127 -13.84 3.41 4.67
N ARG A 128 -13.59 3.61 3.38
CA ARG A 128 -12.98 4.84 2.87
C ARG A 128 -13.88 6.04 3.11
N ALA A 129 -15.18 5.88 2.89
CA ALA A 129 -16.16 6.93 3.14
C ALA A 129 -16.21 7.29 4.62
N GLN A 130 -16.16 6.30 5.52
CA GLN A 130 -16.11 6.54 6.97
C GLN A 130 -14.84 7.28 7.37
N ALA A 131 -13.69 6.90 6.80
CA ALA A 131 -12.42 7.58 7.08
C ALA A 131 -12.45 9.04 6.62
N ALA A 132 -13.11 9.33 5.50
CA ALA A 132 -13.21 10.68 4.97
C ALA A 132 -14.12 11.59 5.81
N THR A 133 -15.08 11.03 6.57
CA THR A 133 -16.02 11.80 7.37
C THR A 133 -15.59 11.95 8.82
N SER A 134 -14.56 11.27 9.24
CA SER A 134 -14.08 11.31 10.64
C SER A 134 -13.02 12.36 10.91
#